data_99062b3537256b1e144d45fc712cfb9e
#
_entry.id   99062b3537256b1e144d45fc712cfb9e
#
_cell.length_a   1.000
_cell.length_b   1.000
_cell.length_c   1.000
_cell.angle_alpha   90.00
_cell.angle_beta   90.00
_cell.angle_gamma   90.00
#
_symmetry.space_group_name_H-M   'P 1'
#
loop_
_entity.id
_entity.type
_entity.pdbx_description
1 polymer ?
#
loop_
_entity_poly.entity_id
_entity_poly.type
_entity_poly.pdbx_seq_one_letter_code
_entity_poly.pdbx_strand_id
1 'polypeptide(L)'
;MTNSGARPGDILILTKPLGVGILTTSAKAEFIDQKVMDKIYDQMRQLNKYARDIMVKYEVHSCTDVTGFGLLGHGYEMAQGSDVTIHFMTEEIPYHKEALSMADLGMIRKVLIEIVNMQVKVSQKRKK
;
A
#
# COMPACT_ATOMS: atom_id res chain seq x y z
N MET A 1 -3.74 -18.05 2.07
CA MET A 1 -4.10 -17.05 1.06
C MET A 1 -2.84 -16.67 0.31
N THR A 2 -2.96 -16.44 -0.97
CA THR A 2 -1.87 -16.05 -1.86
C THR A 2 -2.10 -14.61 -2.34
N ASN A 3 -1.10 -13.98 -2.93
CA ASN A 3 -1.25 -12.70 -3.61
C ASN A 3 -1.81 -12.81 -5.04
N SER A 4 -2.28 -14.00 -5.42
CA SER A 4 -2.91 -14.31 -6.70
C SER A 4 -4.28 -14.94 -6.48
N GLY A 5 -5.21 -14.76 -7.42
CA GLY A 5 -6.57 -15.30 -7.33
C GLY A 5 -7.65 -14.23 -7.12
N ALA A 6 -7.29 -12.95 -7.16
CA ALA A 6 -8.27 -11.84 -7.21
C ALA A 6 -9.18 -11.98 -8.43
N ARG A 7 -10.45 -11.57 -8.30
CA ARG A 7 -11.49 -11.75 -9.32
C ARG A 7 -12.11 -10.40 -9.70
N PRO A 8 -12.57 -10.24 -10.94
CA PRO A 8 -13.34 -9.05 -11.31
C PRO A 8 -14.56 -8.88 -10.39
N GLY A 9 -14.73 -7.68 -9.85
CA GLY A 9 -15.76 -7.36 -8.88
C GLY A 9 -15.33 -7.42 -7.41
N ASP A 10 -14.13 -7.90 -7.11
CA ASP A 10 -13.56 -7.85 -5.77
C ASP A 10 -13.33 -6.40 -5.32
N ILE A 11 -13.49 -6.17 -4.02
CA ILE A 11 -13.16 -4.91 -3.35
C ILE A 11 -11.87 -5.07 -2.60
N LEU A 12 -10.93 -4.14 -2.78
CA LEU A 12 -9.69 -4.08 -2.02
C LEU A 12 -9.90 -3.39 -0.68
N ILE A 13 -9.40 -3.99 0.38
CA ILE A 13 -9.45 -3.43 1.73
C ILE A 13 -8.02 -3.20 2.22
N LEU A 14 -7.67 -1.94 2.44
CA LEU A 14 -6.41 -1.55 3.07
C LEU A 14 -6.61 -1.41 4.58
N THR A 15 -5.93 -2.24 5.36
CA THR A 15 -6.18 -2.35 6.81
C THR A 15 -5.39 -1.35 7.67
N LYS A 16 -4.43 -0.64 7.08
CA LYS A 16 -3.61 0.38 7.76
C LYS A 16 -3.31 1.54 6.81
N PRO A 17 -3.25 2.79 7.31
CA PRO A 17 -2.86 3.94 6.49
C PRO A 17 -1.47 3.81 5.90
N LEU A 18 -1.25 4.40 4.72
CA LEU A 18 0.05 4.49 4.06
C LEU A 18 0.90 5.63 4.64
N GLY A 19 2.22 5.57 4.38
CA GLY A 19 3.14 6.66 4.71
C GLY A 19 4.19 6.34 5.76
N VAL A 20 4.10 5.19 6.45
CA VAL A 20 5.04 4.77 7.50
C VAL A 20 6.50 4.81 7.00
N GLY A 21 6.77 4.32 5.79
CA GLY A 21 8.14 4.29 5.24
C GLY A 21 8.72 5.68 4.99
N ILE A 22 7.90 6.65 4.57
CA ILE A 22 8.29 8.05 4.38
C ILE A 22 8.58 8.68 5.74
N LEU A 23 7.65 8.55 6.70
CA LEU A 23 7.76 9.17 8.01
C LEU A 23 8.93 8.62 8.81
N THR A 24 9.17 7.32 8.80
CA THR A 24 10.36 6.74 9.47
C THR A 24 11.68 7.16 8.83
N THR A 25 11.70 7.42 7.54
CA THR A 25 12.87 7.97 6.84
C THR A 25 13.09 9.44 7.22
N SER A 26 12.02 10.24 7.24
CA SER A 26 12.06 11.65 7.62
C SER A 26 12.43 11.85 9.10
N ALA A 27 12.00 10.94 9.98
CA ALA A 27 12.38 10.97 11.40
C ALA A 27 13.88 10.77 11.62
N LYS A 28 14.53 9.93 10.80
CA LYS A 28 16.00 9.76 10.85
C LYS A 28 16.76 11.03 10.47
N ALA A 29 16.13 11.93 9.73
CA ALA A 29 16.66 13.23 9.34
C ALA A 29 16.15 14.36 10.24
N GLU A 30 15.51 14.03 11.39
CA GLU A 30 14.98 14.96 12.38
C GLU A 30 13.89 15.93 11.88
N PHE A 31 13.20 15.58 10.77
CA PHE A 31 12.13 16.39 10.18
C PHE A 31 10.73 16.09 10.74
N ILE A 32 10.61 15.14 11.65
CA ILE A 32 9.32 14.68 12.18
C ILE A 32 9.26 14.84 13.70
N ASP A 33 8.16 15.45 14.16
CA ASP A 33 7.85 15.58 15.59
C ASP A 33 7.64 14.19 16.24
N GLN A 34 8.08 14.07 17.49
CA GLN A 34 7.95 12.85 18.29
C GLN A 34 6.48 12.39 18.41
N LYS A 35 5.53 13.31 18.52
CA LYS A 35 4.09 12.97 18.58
C LYS A 35 3.58 12.25 17.33
N VAL A 36 4.11 12.61 16.17
CA VAL A 36 3.80 11.92 14.92
C VAL A 36 4.42 10.53 14.93
N MET A 37 5.67 10.43 15.38
CA MET A 37 6.36 9.14 15.47
C MET A 37 5.70 8.18 16.45
N ASP A 38 5.15 8.66 17.56
CA ASP A 38 4.42 7.82 18.52
C ASP A 38 3.22 7.12 17.85
N LYS A 39 2.44 7.88 17.04
CA LYS A 39 1.34 7.30 16.25
C LYS A 39 1.84 6.24 15.25
N ILE A 40 2.98 6.49 14.60
CA ILE A 40 3.58 5.55 13.66
C ILE A 40 4.05 4.29 14.38
N TYR A 41 4.67 4.42 15.54
CA TYR A 41 5.09 3.28 16.36
C TYR A 41 3.89 2.45 16.83
N ASP A 42 2.78 3.07 17.19
CA ASP A 42 1.56 2.35 17.56
C ASP A 42 1.00 1.56 16.38
N GLN A 43 0.95 2.14 15.18
CA GLN A 43 0.57 1.40 13.97
C GLN A 43 1.52 0.25 13.68
N MET A 44 2.83 0.43 13.84
CA MET A 44 3.83 -0.62 13.60
C MET A 44 3.71 -1.78 14.59
N ARG A 45 3.40 -1.48 15.86
CA ARG A 45 3.17 -2.50 16.91
C ARG A 45 1.87 -3.28 16.71
N GLN A 46 0.88 -2.69 16.04
CA GLN A 46 -0.38 -3.35 15.78
C GLN A 46 -0.17 -4.56 14.87
N LEU A 47 -0.41 -5.76 15.40
CA LEU A 47 -0.24 -7.00 14.65
C LEU A 47 -1.28 -7.12 13.54
N ASN A 48 -0.86 -7.57 12.37
CA ASN A 48 -1.76 -7.92 11.26
C ASN A 48 -2.66 -9.14 11.58
N LYS A 49 -2.37 -9.82 12.70
CA LYS A 49 -3.16 -10.95 13.21
C LYS A 49 -4.64 -10.60 13.34
N TYR A 50 -4.97 -9.41 13.85
CA TYR A 50 -6.39 -9.02 14.05
C TYR A 50 -7.13 -8.88 12.72
N ALA A 51 -6.51 -8.28 11.72
CA ALA A 51 -7.08 -8.21 10.38
C ALA A 51 -7.26 -9.62 9.78
N ARG A 52 -6.26 -10.48 9.93
CA ARG A 52 -6.31 -11.87 9.46
C ARG A 52 -7.42 -12.66 10.18
N ASP A 53 -7.59 -12.52 11.48
CA ASP A 53 -8.61 -13.26 12.26
C ASP A 53 -10.05 -12.84 11.88
N ILE A 54 -10.22 -11.62 11.34
CA ILE A 54 -11.48 -11.18 10.74
C ILE A 54 -11.60 -11.72 9.32
N MET A 55 -10.60 -11.50 8.50
CA MET A 55 -10.56 -11.84 7.08
C MET A 55 -10.85 -13.31 6.80
N VAL A 56 -10.38 -14.25 7.65
CA VAL A 56 -10.62 -15.68 7.48
C VAL A 56 -12.07 -16.10 7.67
N LYS A 57 -12.94 -15.20 8.13
CA LYS A 57 -14.39 -15.44 8.27
C LYS A 57 -15.16 -15.13 6.98
N TYR A 58 -14.50 -14.58 5.97
CA TYR A 58 -15.08 -14.19 4.70
C TYR A 58 -14.42 -14.93 3.55
N GLU A 59 -15.08 -14.96 2.40
CA GLU A 59 -14.46 -15.46 1.18
C GLU A 59 -13.47 -14.41 0.66
N VAL A 60 -12.17 -14.63 0.91
CA VAL A 60 -11.09 -13.76 0.46
C VAL A 60 -10.31 -14.45 -0.66
N HIS A 61 -10.32 -13.86 -1.84
CA HIS A 61 -9.71 -14.44 -3.04
C HIS A 61 -8.20 -14.22 -3.09
N SER A 62 -7.72 -13.07 -2.62
CA SER A 62 -6.31 -12.70 -2.66
C SER A 62 -5.93 -11.83 -1.46
N CYS A 63 -4.67 -11.92 -1.05
CA CYS A 63 -4.15 -11.13 0.06
C CYS A 63 -2.64 -10.93 -0.12
N THR A 64 -2.16 -9.73 0.18
CA THR A 64 -0.73 -9.40 0.26
C THR A 64 -0.50 -8.41 1.39
N ASP A 65 0.72 -8.34 1.90
CA ASP A 65 1.16 -7.23 2.72
C ASP A 65 1.75 -6.11 1.85
N VAL A 66 1.69 -4.88 2.34
CA VAL A 66 2.28 -3.72 1.65
C VAL A 66 3.58 -3.36 2.35
N THR A 67 4.70 -3.53 1.66
CA THR A 67 6.05 -3.30 2.18
C THR A 67 6.82 -2.27 1.32
N GLY A 68 8.11 -2.47 1.10
CA GLY A 68 9.01 -1.50 0.47
C GLY A 68 8.67 -1.08 -0.96
N PHE A 69 7.94 -1.91 -1.71
CA PHE A 69 7.46 -1.56 -3.06
C PHE A 69 6.20 -0.70 -3.07
N GLY A 70 5.60 -0.48 -1.89
CA GLY A 70 4.40 0.34 -1.74
C GLY A 70 3.13 -0.30 -2.31
N LEU A 71 2.00 0.43 -2.17
CA LEU A 71 0.68 -0.06 -2.59
C LEU A 71 0.62 -0.43 -4.07
N LEU A 72 1.15 0.43 -4.93
CA LEU A 72 1.10 0.21 -6.38
C LEU A 72 1.95 -0.99 -6.81
N GLY A 73 3.13 -1.18 -6.20
CA GLY A 73 4.00 -2.32 -6.50
C GLY A 73 3.34 -3.65 -6.15
N HIS A 74 2.85 -3.79 -4.92
CA HIS A 74 2.17 -5.01 -4.48
C HIS A 74 0.81 -5.21 -5.15
N GLY A 75 0.08 -4.12 -5.45
CA GLY A 75 -1.13 -4.19 -6.24
C GLY A 75 -0.88 -4.66 -7.69
N TYR A 76 0.22 -4.22 -8.30
CA TYR A 76 0.64 -4.70 -9.60
C TYR A 76 0.96 -6.21 -9.59
N GLU A 77 1.71 -6.68 -8.59
CA GLU A 77 1.99 -8.11 -8.42
C GLU A 77 0.71 -8.93 -8.27
N MET A 78 -0.24 -8.45 -7.47
CA MET A 78 -1.56 -9.08 -7.29
C MET A 78 -2.35 -9.10 -8.60
N ALA A 79 -2.41 -7.99 -9.31
CA ALA A 79 -3.10 -7.87 -10.59
C ALA A 79 -2.51 -8.82 -11.64
N GLN A 80 -1.18 -8.84 -11.74
CA GLN A 80 -0.46 -9.70 -12.68
C GLN A 80 -0.65 -11.18 -12.34
N GLY A 81 -0.52 -11.55 -11.06
CA GLY A 81 -0.69 -12.93 -10.61
C GLY A 81 -2.11 -13.45 -10.71
N SER A 82 -3.09 -12.55 -10.82
CA SER A 82 -4.52 -12.87 -10.93
C SER A 82 -5.10 -12.68 -12.34
N ASP A 83 -4.31 -12.15 -13.28
CA ASP A 83 -4.74 -11.76 -14.65
C ASP A 83 -5.94 -10.78 -14.64
N VAL A 84 -5.94 -9.84 -13.70
CA VAL A 84 -6.98 -8.81 -13.53
C VAL A 84 -6.39 -7.40 -13.61
N THR A 85 -7.28 -6.40 -13.73
CA THR A 85 -6.95 -4.99 -13.59
C THR A 85 -7.41 -4.51 -12.21
N ILE A 86 -6.53 -3.82 -11.48
CA ILE A 86 -6.86 -3.16 -10.22
C ILE A 86 -6.99 -1.65 -10.47
N HIS A 87 -8.10 -1.07 -10.04
CA HIS A 87 -8.34 0.38 -10.04
C HIS A 87 -8.15 0.92 -8.63
N PHE A 88 -7.27 1.89 -8.47
CA PHE A 88 -7.08 2.60 -7.22
C PHE A 88 -7.79 3.95 -7.28
N MET A 89 -8.75 4.17 -6.40
CA MET A 89 -9.39 5.47 -6.20
C MET A 89 -8.59 6.23 -5.16
N THR A 90 -7.78 7.17 -5.60
CA THR A 90 -6.78 7.86 -4.76
C THR A 90 -7.39 8.58 -3.58
N GLU A 91 -8.62 9.07 -3.73
CA GLU A 91 -9.38 9.79 -2.72
C GLU A 91 -9.80 8.88 -1.54
N GLU A 92 -9.84 7.57 -1.77
CA GLU A 92 -10.28 6.59 -0.78
C GLU A 92 -9.11 5.89 -0.06
N ILE A 93 -7.88 6.14 -0.49
CA ILE A 93 -6.71 5.51 0.10
C ILE A 93 -6.33 6.22 1.40
N PRO A 94 -6.42 5.54 2.57
CA PRO A 94 -6.01 6.16 3.83
C PRO A 94 -4.50 6.32 3.90
N TYR A 95 -4.04 7.50 4.31
CA TYR A 95 -2.63 7.81 4.49
C TYR A 95 -2.41 8.80 5.64
N HIS A 96 -1.19 8.83 6.17
CA HIS A 96 -0.78 9.85 7.12
C HIS A 96 -0.51 11.16 6.39
N LYS A 97 -1.22 12.22 6.77
CA LYS A 97 -1.13 13.55 6.10
C LYS A 97 0.29 14.10 6.13
N GLU A 98 1.00 13.87 7.20
CA GLU A 98 2.39 14.28 7.39
C GLU A 98 3.32 13.62 6.36
N ALA A 99 2.98 12.40 5.90
CA ALA A 99 3.76 11.71 4.86
C ALA A 99 3.69 12.43 3.52
N LEU A 100 2.55 13.03 3.18
CA LEU A 100 2.41 13.81 1.94
C LEU A 100 3.34 15.03 1.95
N SER A 101 3.33 15.79 3.05
CA SER A 101 4.21 16.95 3.22
C SER A 101 5.70 16.58 3.12
N MET A 102 6.09 15.43 3.67
CA MET A 102 7.47 14.94 3.57
C MET A 102 7.81 14.46 2.16
N ALA A 103 6.86 13.88 1.44
CA ALA A 103 7.04 13.49 0.05
C ALA A 103 7.27 14.71 -0.85
N ASP A 104 6.53 15.80 -0.63
CA ASP A 104 6.68 17.07 -1.35
C ASP A 104 8.06 17.70 -1.11
N LEU A 105 8.66 17.47 0.06
CA LEU A 105 10.04 17.87 0.39
C LEU A 105 11.11 16.91 -0.18
N GLY A 106 10.71 15.92 -0.96
CA GLY A 106 11.65 14.97 -1.57
C GLY A 106 12.13 13.84 -0.65
N MET A 107 11.54 13.71 0.54
CA MET A 107 11.86 12.63 1.50
C MET A 107 11.28 11.28 1.07
N ILE A 108 11.42 10.96 -0.21
CA ILE A 108 10.92 9.72 -0.82
C ILE A 108 12.08 8.77 -1.05
N ARG A 109 11.90 7.48 -0.78
CA ARG A 109 12.87 6.47 -1.19
C ARG A 109 12.95 6.43 -2.72
N LYS A 110 14.17 6.32 -3.26
CA LYS A 110 14.45 6.25 -4.71
C LYS A 110 13.58 5.22 -5.44
N VAL A 111 13.30 4.10 -4.80
CA VAL A 111 12.40 3.04 -5.30
C VAL A 111 10.95 3.55 -5.53
N LEU A 112 10.44 4.45 -4.68
CA LEU A 112 9.10 5.03 -4.86
C LEU A 112 9.04 5.99 -6.04
N ILE A 113 10.11 6.71 -6.33
CA ILE A 113 10.21 7.60 -7.50
C ILE A 113 10.17 6.77 -8.80
N GLU A 114 10.84 5.63 -8.83
CA GLU A 114 10.82 4.71 -9.97
C GLU A 114 9.43 4.11 -10.21
N ILE A 115 8.69 3.77 -9.15
CA ILE A 115 7.34 3.23 -9.22
C ILE A 115 6.32 4.29 -9.67
N VAL A 116 6.46 5.54 -9.22
CA VAL A 116 5.60 6.66 -9.64
C VAL A 116 5.83 7.00 -11.12
N ASN A 117 7.04 6.82 -11.63
CA ASN A 117 7.38 6.99 -13.05
C ASN A 117 7.02 5.76 -13.90
N MET A 118 6.76 4.61 -13.29
CA MET A 118 6.10 3.49 -13.95
C MET A 118 4.63 3.84 -14.15
N GLN A 119 4.30 4.40 -15.30
CA GLN A 119 2.91 4.46 -15.74
C GLN A 119 2.40 3.03 -15.74
N VAL A 120 1.54 2.69 -14.76
CA VAL A 120 0.82 1.43 -14.72
C VAL A 120 -0.18 1.46 -15.86
N LYS A 121 0.27 1.19 -17.08
CA LYS A 121 -0.58 0.85 -18.21
C LYS A 121 -1.09 -0.56 -17.95
N VAL A 122 -2.14 -0.66 -17.18
CA VAL A 122 -2.93 -1.88 -17.11
C VAL A 122 -3.78 -1.90 -18.38
N SER A 123 -3.21 -2.41 -19.46
CA SER A 123 -3.98 -2.70 -20.66
C SER A 123 -4.69 -4.04 -20.45
N GLN A 124 -6.02 -4.04 -20.58
CA GLN A 124 -6.72 -5.29 -20.84
C GLN A 124 -6.06 -5.98 -22.05
N LYS A 125 -5.54 -7.18 -21.86
CA LYS A 125 -5.26 -8.05 -23.01
C LYS A 125 -6.61 -8.34 -23.68
N ARG A 126 -6.90 -7.63 -24.76
CA ARG A 126 -7.97 -8.05 -25.68
C ARG A 126 -7.57 -9.44 -26.16
N LYS A 127 -8.31 -10.46 -25.75
CA LYS A 127 -8.27 -11.75 -26.43
C LYS A 127 -8.62 -11.50 -27.90
N LYS A 128 -7.68 -11.78 -28.80
CA LYS A 128 -7.95 -11.97 -30.22
C LYS A 128 -8.68 -13.29 -30.41
#